data_0401d5e9ba96ca614708c5aad5ef8247
#
_entry.id   0401d5e9ba96ca614708c5aad5ef8247
#
_cell.length_a   1.000
_cell.length_b   1.000
_cell.length_c   1.000
_cell.angle_alpha   90.00
_cell.angle_beta   90.00
_cell.angle_gamma   90.00
#
_symmetry.space_group_name_H-M   'P 1'
#
loop_
_entity.id
_entity.type
_entity.pdbx_description
1 polymer ?
#
loop_
_entity_poly.entity_id
_entity_poly.type
_entity_poly.pdbx_seq_one_letter_code
_entity_poly.pdbx_strand_id
1 'polypeptide(L)'
;MHLYPSSPYKEQTCSTYFYTNLQIWHTMNKIRLLTKDELPKAIELSWQVFTITSKEDFNDEGLEFFKSFIYNEKYIDEITFYGSFNNKVLTGILGIKNNGKHISLFFIKPEYHRQGLGKTLFHYVFALHPSIETTVNSSTYAIPFYQSLGFAVVGEKQNYHGLCSTPMRRYHAVYVQKQKYTLRTWQTEDAHSLVQELNNKKICRCFDLPTLDK
;
A
#
# COMPACT_ATOMS: atom_id res chain seq x y z
N MET A 1 -50.39 -0.64 -13.62
CA MET A 1 -49.51 -1.79 -13.78
C MET A 1 -48.44 -1.39 -14.80
N HIS A 2 -47.32 -0.75 -14.35
CA HIS A 2 -46.23 -0.33 -15.24
C HIS A 2 -45.03 -1.23 -14.98
N LEU A 3 -44.72 -2.04 -16.00
CA LEU A 3 -43.55 -2.89 -16.05
C LEU A 3 -42.35 -2.04 -16.43
N TYR A 4 -41.34 -1.98 -15.54
CA TYR A 4 -40.02 -1.43 -15.83
C TYR A 4 -39.22 -2.46 -16.66
N PRO A 5 -38.55 -2.07 -17.74
CA PRO A 5 -37.67 -2.97 -18.47
C PRO A 5 -36.40 -3.28 -17.68
N SER A 6 -36.08 -4.57 -17.62
CA SER A 6 -34.88 -5.10 -17.01
C SER A 6 -33.62 -4.54 -17.70
N SER A 7 -32.74 -3.91 -16.92
CA SER A 7 -31.42 -3.43 -17.34
C SER A 7 -30.52 -4.60 -17.78
N PRO A 8 -29.81 -4.51 -18.91
CA PRO A 8 -28.90 -5.54 -19.38
C PRO A 8 -27.46 -5.44 -18.83
N TYR A 9 -27.26 -4.85 -17.67
CA TYR A 9 -25.94 -4.89 -17.05
C TYR A 9 -25.80 -6.18 -16.24
N LYS A 10 -25.23 -7.20 -16.90
CA LYS A 10 -24.68 -8.37 -16.22
C LYS A 10 -23.68 -7.88 -15.19
N GLU A 11 -23.88 -8.27 -13.95
CA GLU A 11 -22.89 -8.22 -12.87
C GLU A 11 -21.61 -8.97 -13.29
N GLN A 12 -20.73 -8.28 -14.00
CA GLN A 12 -19.35 -8.67 -14.05
C GLN A 12 -18.73 -8.22 -12.72
N THR A 13 -18.73 -9.14 -11.77
CA THR A 13 -18.17 -8.92 -10.46
C THR A 13 -16.73 -8.42 -10.59
N CYS A 14 -16.41 -7.34 -9.92
CA CYS A 14 -15.07 -6.72 -9.82
C CYS A 14 -13.96 -7.75 -9.49
N SER A 15 -14.34 -8.84 -8.87
CA SER A 15 -13.53 -10.02 -8.59
C SER A 15 -12.99 -10.70 -9.86
N THR A 16 -13.79 -10.91 -10.89
CA THR A 16 -13.36 -11.64 -12.09
C THR A 16 -12.37 -10.85 -12.94
N TYR A 17 -12.50 -9.51 -12.99
CA TYR A 17 -11.53 -8.65 -13.67
C TYR A 17 -10.18 -8.60 -12.93
N PHE A 18 -10.20 -8.63 -11.59
CA PHE A 18 -8.99 -8.70 -10.79
C PHE A 18 -8.25 -10.04 -10.97
N TYR A 19 -8.97 -11.16 -10.95
CA TYR A 19 -8.37 -12.49 -11.11
C TYR A 19 -7.82 -12.71 -12.53
N THR A 20 -8.49 -12.23 -13.57
CA THR A 20 -8.00 -12.42 -14.96
C THR A 20 -6.76 -11.56 -15.24
N ASN A 21 -6.70 -10.32 -14.74
CA ASN A 21 -5.51 -9.49 -14.86
C ASN A 21 -4.34 -10.01 -13.99
N LEU A 22 -4.62 -10.52 -12.79
CA LEU A 22 -3.59 -11.18 -11.99
C LEU A 22 -2.99 -12.41 -12.70
N GLN A 23 -3.79 -13.21 -13.38
CA GLN A 23 -3.29 -14.39 -14.10
C GLN A 23 -2.43 -14.02 -15.32
N ILE A 24 -2.79 -12.98 -16.06
CA ILE A 24 -2.00 -12.50 -17.22
C ILE A 24 -0.66 -11.94 -16.74
N TRP A 25 -0.60 -11.20 -15.62
CA TRP A 25 0.63 -10.69 -15.03
C TRP A 25 1.48 -11.78 -14.38
N HIS A 26 0.86 -12.84 -13.84
CA HIS A 26 1.57 -14.02 -13.34
C HIS A 26 2.38 -14.75 -14.42
N THR A 27 1.97 -14.64 -15.68
CA THR A 27 2.68 -15.28 -16.80
C THR A 27 3.89 -14.46 -17.25
N MET A 28 3.88 -13.13 -17.10
CA MET A 28 4.95 -12.24 -17.56
C MET A 28 5.89 -11.77 -16.44
N ASN A 29 5.38 -11.52 -15.24
CA ASN A 29 6.19 -11.05 -14.11
C ASN A 29 5.97 -11.95 -12.89
N LYS A 30 6.94 -12.80 -12.58
CA LYS A 30 6.87 -13.67 -11.41
C LYS A 30 7.13 -12.86 -10.15
N ILE A 31 6.12 -12.74 -9.27
CA ILE A 31 6.28 -12.15 -7.92
C ILE A 31 6.43 -13.29 -6.91
N ARG A 32 7.41 -13.18 -6.02
CA ARG A 32 7.64 -14.15 -4.94
C ARG A 32 8.48 -13.56 -3.81
N LEU A 33 8.51 -14.29 -2.70
CA LEU A 33 9.45 -14.06 -1.62
C LEU A 33 10.89 -14.19 -2.14
N LEU A 34 11.79 -13.31 -1.69
CA LEU A 34 13.22 -13.39 -1.98
C LEU A 34 13.89 -14.37 -1.03
N THR A 35 14.87 -15.11 -1.55
CA THR A 35 15.78 -15.93 -0.75
C THR A 35 16.91 -15.07 -0.17
N LYS A 36 17.59 -15.56 0.87
CA LYS A 36 18.75 -14.84 1.45
C LYS A 36 19.83 -14.50 0.43
N ASP A 37 20.11 -15.40 -0.50
CA ASP A 37 21.12 -15.20 -1.55
C ASP A 37 20.73 -14.10 -2.57
N GLU A 38 19.46 -13.72 -2.60
CA GLU A 38 18.96 -12.68 -3.49
C GLU A 38 18.92 -11.29 -2.83
N LEU A 39 19.05 -11.22 -1.50
CA LEU A 39 19.02 -9.95 -0.76
C LEU A 39 20.10 -8.96 -1.23
N PRO A 40 21.35 -9.35 -1.51
CA PRO A 40 22.33 -8.39 -2.04
C PRO A 40 21.86 -7.70 -3.32
N LYS A 41 21.17 -8.42 -4.22
CA LYS A 41 20.60 -7.82 -5.44
C LYS A 41 19.43 -6.89 -5.16
N ALA A 42 18.64 -7.20 -4.15
CA ALA A 42 17.53 -6.34 -3.71
C ALA A 42 18.06 -5.02 -3.11
N ILE A 43 19.11 -5.09 -2.30
CA ILE A 43 19.77 -3.93 -1.71
C ILE A 43 20.39 -3.06 -2.79
N GLU A 44 21.10 -3.65 -3.72
CA GLU A 44 21.71 -2.95 -4.86
C GLU A 44 20.64 -2.25 -5.72
N LEU A 45 19.52 -2.92 -6.01
CA LEU A 45 18.39 -2.31 -6.72
C LEU A 45 17.83 -1.12 -5.91
N SER A 46 17.69 -1.26 -4.59
CA SER A 46 17.22 -0.18 -3.71
C SER A 46 18.12 1.04 -3.80
N TRP A 47 19.43 0.83 -3.72
CA TRP A 47 20.43 1.89 -3.82
C TRP A 47 20.35 2.62 -5.16
N GLN A 48 20.36 1.87 -6.25
CA GLN A 48 20.32 2.42 -7.61
C GLN A 48 19.05 3.25 -7.85
N VAL A 49 17.88 2.72 -7.47
CA VAL A 49 16.63 3.43 -7.69
C VAL A 49 16.50 4.64 -6.77
N PHE A 50 16.87 4.50 -5.49
CA PHE A 50 16.83 5.60 -4.53
C PHE A 50 17.67 6.79 -5.01
N THR A 51 18.91 6.58 -5.41
CA THR A 51 19.81 7.64 -5.86
C THR A 51 19.34 8.35 -7.13
N ILE A 52 18.52 7.71 -7.94
CA ILE A 52 17.94 8.30 -9.16
C ILE A 52 16.67 9.07 -8.84
N THR A 53 15.76 8.49 -8.04
CA THR A 53 14.39 8.98 -7.91
C THR A 53 14.16 9.92 -6.73
N SER A 54 15.06 9.90 -5.72
CA SER A 54 14.84 10.61 -4.44
C SER A 54 15.83 11.76 -4.22
N LYS A 55 16.45 12.29 -5.27
CA LYS A 55 17.49 13.35 -5.19
C LYS A 55 17.06 14.60 -4.43
N GLU A 56 15.79 14.92 -4.41
CA GLU A 56 15.24 16.08 -3.69
C GLU A 56 15.05 15.81 -2.19
N ASP A 57 15.23 14.57 -1.75
CA ASP A 57 14.92 14.14 -0.39
C ASP A 57 16.19 13.84 0.44
N PHE A 58 17.40 14.05 -0.10
CA PHE A 58 18.63 13.83 0.66
C PHE A 58 19.75 14.83 0.28
N ASN A 59 20.60 15.11 1.25
CA ASN A 59 21.93 15.69 1.07
C ASN A 59 22.99 14.59 1.22
N ASP A 60 24.27 14.94 1.24
CA ASP A 60 25.37 13.97 1.37
C ASP A 60 25.28 13.15 2.65
N GLU A 61 24.91 13.77 3.79
CA GLU A 61 24.70 13.08 5.06
C GLU A 61 23.54 12.08 4.95
N GLY A 62 22.40 12.50 4.37
CA GLY A 62 21.24 11.64 4.15
C GLY A 62 21.51 10.48 3.22
N LEU A 63 22.37 10.69 2.22
CA LEU A 63 22.80 9.62 1.32
C LEU A 63 23.63 8.57 2.07
N GLU A 64 24.60 8.97 2.87
CA GLU A 64 25.40 8.06 3.70
C GLU A 64 24.54 7.39 4.79
N PHE A 65 23.59 8.13 5.37
CA PHE A 65 22.65 7.56 6.33
C PHE A 65 21.79 6.45 5.67
N PHE A 66 21.20 6.70 4.51
CA PHE A 66 20.43 5.68 3.79
C PHE A 66 21.27 4.46 3.43
N LYS A 67 22.52 4.68 3.00
CA LYS A 67 23.46 3.62 2.69
C LYS A 67 23.75 2.76 3.92
N SER A 68 24.09 3.38 5.05
CA SER A 68 24.38 2.68 6.31
C SER A 68 23.19 1.81 6.76
N PHE A 69 21.98 2.27 6.51
CA PHE A 69 20.72 1.62 6.84
C PHE A 69 20.46 0.39 5.97
N ILE A 70 20.56 0.51 4.62
CA ILE A 70 20.26 -0.60 3.72
C ILE A 70 21.35 -1.70 3.71
N TYR A 71 22.58 -1.39 4.15
CA TYR A 71 23.66 -2.37 4.32
C TYR A 71 23.80 -2.89 5.75
N ASN A 72 22.90 -2.50 6.67
CA ASN A 72 22.87 -3.03 8.03
C ASN A 72 22.17 -4.40 8.06
N GLU A 73 22.93 -5.48 8.24
CA GLU A 73 22.41 -6.85 8.24
C GLU A 73 21.28 -7.03 9.28
N LYS A 74 21.44 -6.52 10.50
CA LYS A 74 20.41 -6.63 11.54
C LYS A 74 19.09 -5.98 11.13
N TYR A 75 19.17 -4.84 10.46
CA TYR A 75 17.98 -4.15 9.95
C TYR A 75 17.32 -4.92 8.81
N ILE A 76 18.13 -5.46 7.90
CA ILE A 76 17.65 -6.22 6.73
C ILE A 76 17.03 -7.55 7.16
N ASP A 77 17.55 -8.20 8.18
CA ASP A 77 16.99 -9.46 8.72
C ASP A 77 15.58 -9.30 9.33
N GLU A 78 15.18 -8.08 9.71
CA GLU A 78 13.82 -7.78 10.19
C GLU A 78 12.81 -7.58 9.05
N ILE A 79 13.26 -7.50 7.80
CA ILE A 79 12.43 -7.19 6.63
C ILE A 79 12.10 -8.46 5.87
N THR A 80 10.83 -8.66 5.59
CA THR A 80 10.37 -9.68 4.65
C THR A 80 10.33 -9.08 3.25
N PHE A 81 11.19 -9.58 2.34
CA PHE A 81 11.33 -9.06 0.99
C PHE A 81 10.58 -9.88 -0.04
N TYR A 82 9.82 -9.21 -0.87
CA TYR A 82 9.23 -9.75 -2.10
C TYR A 82 9.87 -9.09 -3.31
N GLY A 83 10.11 -9.87 -4.35
CA GLY A 83 10.67 -9.41 -5.62
C GLY A 83 9.72 -9.67 -6.78
N SER A 84 9.70 -8.75 -7.72
CA SER A 84 9.13 -8.96 -9.06
C SER A 84 10.24 -9.27 -10.06
N PHE A 85 10.00 -10.24 -10.95
CA PHE A 85 10.99 -10.72 -11.90
C PHE A 85 10.42 -10.73 -13.32
N ASN A 86 11.18 -10.20 -14.27
CA ASN A 86 10.94 -10.39 -15.70
C ASN A 86 12.09 -11.22 -16.27
N ASN A 87 11.79 -12.41 -16.84
CA ASN A 87 12.80 -13.33 -17.39
C ASN A 87 13.99 -13.58 -16.44
N LYS A 88 13.70 -13.87 -15.16
CA LYS A 88 14.67 -14.07 -14.06
C LYS A 88 15.45 -12.82 -13.62
N VAL A 89 15.24 -11.67 -14.25
CA VAL A 89 15.84 -10.39 -13.84
C VAL A 89 14.95 -9.74 -12.79
N LEU A 90 15.51 -9.34 -11.65
CA LEU A 90 14.81 -8.60 -10.59
C LEU A 90 14.47 -7.20 -11.10
N THR A 91 13.17 -6.86 -11.13
CA THR A 91 12.65 -5.61 -11.69
C THR A 91 12.10 -4.66 -10.62
N GLY A 92 11.80 -5.19 -9.44
CA GLY A 92 11.33 -4.42 -8.31
C GLY A 92 11.32 -5.23 -7.03
N ILE A 93 11.30 -4.53 -5.92
CA ILE A 93 11.24 -5.11 -4.57
C ILE A 93 10.20 -4.40 -3.72
N LEU A 94 9.65 -5.12 -2.77
CA LEU A 94 8.85 -4.61 -1.66
C LEU A 94 9.28 -5.31 -0.37
N GLY A 95 9.84 -4.54 0.55
CA GLY A 95 10.24 -4.98 1.88
C GLY A 95 9.26 -4.49 2.94
N ILE A 96 8.69 -5.41 3.71
CA ILE A 96 7.73 -5.12 4.78
C ILE A 96 8.25 -5.55 6.15
N LYS A 97 7.86 -4.83 7.19
CA LYS A 97 8.09 -5.16 8.60
C LYS A 97 6.77 -5.40 9.32
N ASN A 98 6.88 -6.06 10.50
CA ASN A 98 5.77 -6.27 11.41
C ASN A 98 4.53 -6.87 10.70
N ASN A 99 4.77 -7.87 9.86
CA ASN A 99 3.72 -8.56 9.11
C ASN A 99 2.80 -7.61 8.30
N GLY A 100 3.39 -6.70 7.54
CA GLY A 100 2.67 -5.77 6.66
C GLY A 100 2.24 -4.45 7.30
N LYS A 101 2.54 -4.21 8.59
CA LYS A 101 2.20 -2.93 9.23
C LYS A 101 3.09 -1.77 8.79
N HIS A 102 4.26 -2.05 8.22
CA HIS A 102 5.17 -1.03 7.73
C HIS A 102 5.86 -1.44 6.44
N ILE A 103 5.88 -0.53 5.46
CA ILE A 103 6.69 -0.65 4.25
C ILE A 103 8.04 0.01 4.54
N SER A 104 9.12 -0.79 4.53
CA SER A 104 10.46 -0.30 4.78
C SER A 104 11.18 0.10 3.50
N LEU A 105 11.07 -0.70 2.45
CA LEU A 105 11.70 -0.47 1.16
C LEU A 105 10.72 -0.84 0.04
N PHE A 106 10.51 0.06 -0.93
CA PHE A 106 9.68 -0.23 -2.09
C PHE A 106 10.26 0.46 -3.32
N PHE A 107 10.91 -0.31 -4.17
CA PHE A 107 11.61 0.20 -5.33
C PHE A 107 11.28 -0.63 -6.56
N ILE A 108 11.00 0.06 -7.66
CA ILE A 108 10.78 -0.50 -8.99
C ILE A 108 11.81 0.16 -9.90
N LYS A 109 12.49 -0.62 -10.75
CA LYS A 109 13.41 -0.07 -11.73
C LYS A 109 12.70 0.93 -12.64
N PRO A 110 13.31 2.10 -12.97
CA PRO A 110 12.66 3.18 -13.70
C PRO A 110 12.05 2.74 -15.04
N GLU A 111 12.70 1.81 -15.76
CA GLU A 111 12.22 1.29 -17.03
C GLU A 111 10.90 0.50 -16.93
N TYR A 112 10.49 0.12 -15.71
CA TYR A 112 9.22 -0.57 -15.42
C TYR A 112 8.19 0.33 -14.74
N HIS A 113 8.48 1.64 -14.59
CA HIS A 113 7.52 2.58 -14.03
C HIS A 113 6.30 2.77 -14.94
N ARG A 114 5.17 3.18 -14.34
CA ARG A 114 3.89 3.46 -15.03
C ARG A 114 3.29 2.31 -15.84
N GLN A 115 3.82 1.10 -15.67
CA GLN A 115 3.32 -0.13 -16.29
C GLN A 115 2.46 -0.99 -15.34
N GLY A 116 2.09 -0.44 -14.18
CA GLY A 116 1.26 -1.14 -13.18
C GLY A 116 2.04 -2.09 -12.25
N LEU A 117 3.34 -2.37 -12.51
CA LEU A 117 4.13 -3.34 -11.75
C LEU A 117 4.15 -3.06 -10.25
N GLY A 118 4.34 -1.80 -9.84
CA GLY A 118 4.31 -1.42 -8.42
C GLY A 118 2.97 -1.72 -7.75
N LYS A 119 1.85 -1.41 -8.41
CA LYS A 119 0.51 -1.75 -7.88
C LYS A 119 0.32 -3.25 -7.75
N THR A 120 0.73 -4.01 -8.75
CA THR A 120 0.63 -5.48 -8.75
C THR A 120 1.46 -6.08 -7.62
N LEU A 121 2.73 -5.65 -7.43
CA LEU A 121 3.59 -6.11 -6.36
C LEU A 121 2.98 -5.76 -4.98
N PHE A 122 2.47 -4.55 -4.81
CA PHE A 122 1.79 -4.13 -3.59
C PHE A 122 0.59 -5.04 -3.27
N HIS A 123 -0.34 -5.19 -4.21
CA HIS A 123 -1.54 -6.00 -3.97
C HIS A 123 -1.22 -7.46 -3.71
N TYR A 124 -0.24 -8.03 -4.41
CA TYR A 124 0.21 -9.39 -4.15
C TYR A 124 0.69 -9.58 -2.71
N VAL A 125 1.58 -8.70 -2.25
CA VAL A 125 2.16 -8.79 -0.90
C VAL A 125 1.10 -8.58 0.17
N PHE A 126 0.21 -7.60 0.02
CA PHE A 126 -0.82 -7.30 1.01
C PHE A 126 -2.02 -8.26 0.98
N ALA A 127 -2.15 -9.08 -0.05
CA ALA A 127 -3.04 -10.24 -0.03
C ALA A 127 -2.51 -11.37 0.87
N LEU A 128 -1.17 -11.51 0.97
CA LEU A 128 -0.51 -12.48 1.83
C LEU A 128 -0.32 -12.00 3.29
N HIS A 129 -0.27 -10.68 3.49
CA HIS A 129 -0.07 -10.03 4.79
C HIS A 129 -1.23 -9.09 5.11
N PRO A 130 -2.43 -9.61 5.40
CA PRO A 130 -3.56 -8.77 5.76
C PRO A 130 -3.27 -8.02 7.06
N SER A 131 -3.39 -6.69 7.00
CA SER A 131 -3.18 -5.79 8.12
C SER A 131 -4.32 -4.78 8.18
N ILE A 132 -4.69 -4.31 9.37
CA ILE A 132 -5.71 -3.26 9.55
C ILE A 132 -5.17 -1.94 9.01
N GLU A 133 -3.89 -1.66 9.25
CA GLU A 133 -3.22 -0.47 8.75
C GLU A 133 -1.81 -0.78 8.26
N THR A 134 -1.34 0.04 7.33
CA THR A 134 0.05 0.03 6.87
C THR A 134 0.58 1.45 6.83
N THR A 135 1.80 1.63 7.32
CA THR A 135 2.52 2.90 7.29
C THR A 135 3.69 2.85 6.32
N VAL A 136 4.13 4.00 5.86
CA VAL A 136 5.34 4.18 5.07
C VAL A 136 5.91 5.58 5.30
N ASN A 137 7.23 5.72 5.25
CA ASN A 137 7.92 6.99 5.14
C ASN A 137 8.27 7.21 3.66
N SER A 138 7.49 8.03 2.98
CA SER A 138 7.56 8.21 1.52
C SER A 138 8.58 9.27 1.15
N SER A 139 9.37 9.02 0.09
CA SER A 139 10.04 10.11 -0.63
C SER A 139 9.01 11.04 -1.30
N THR A 140 9.39 12.28 -1.57
CA THR A 140 8.53 13.25 -2.28
C THR A 140 8.08 12.70 -3.63
N TYR A 141 8.98 12.05 -4.37
CA TYR A 141 8.70 11.42 -5.66
C TYR A 141 7.60 10.34 -5.58
N ALA A 142 7.56 9.55 -4.48
CA ALA A 142 6.66 8.41 -4.37
C ALA A 142 5.28 8.75 -3.76
N ILE A 143 5.07 9.96 -3.23
CA ILE A 143 3.78 10.36 -2.64
C ILE A 143 2.59 10.09 -3.57
N PRO A 144 2.60 10.52 -4.87
CA PRO A 144 1.46 10.27 -5.76
C PRO A 144 1.19 8.77 -5.99
N PHE A 145 2.24 7.95 -6.00
CA PHE A 145 2.09 6.51 -6.10
C PHE A 145 1.38 5.94 -4.87
N TYR A 146 1.81 6.29 -3.66
CA TYR A 146 1.16 5.84 -2.44
C TYR A 146 -0.26 6.37 -2.30
N GLN A 147 -0.53 7.60 -2.71
CA GLN A 147 -1.90 8.14 -2.78
C GLN A 147 -2.78 7.29 -3.71
N SER A 148 -2.25 6.87 -4.86
CA SER A 148 -2.97 5.98 -5.80
C SER A 148 -3.25 4.58 -5.25
N LEU A 149 -2.59 4.20 -4.15
CA LEU A 149 -2.82 2.97 -3.38
C LEU A 149 -3.72 3.20 -2.16
N GLY A 150 -4.22 4.43 -1.96
CA GLY A 150 -5.11 4.79 -0.84
C GLY A 150 -4.39 5.16 0.45
N PHE A 151 -3.10 5.51 0.41
CA PHE A 151 -2.40 6.11 1.53
C PHE A 151 -2.72 7.61 1.63
N ALA A 152 -2.88 8.09 2.86
CA ALA A 152 -2.98 9.51 3.18
C ALA A 152 -1.71 9.97 3.91
N VAL A 153 -1.31 11.23 3.69
CA VAL A 153 -0.28 11.91 4.48
C VAL A 153 -0.82 12.09 5.91
N VAL A 154 -0.03 11.71 6.91
CA VAL A 154 -0.44 11.76 8.33
C VAL A 154 0.47 12.63 9.20
N GLY A 155 1.42 13.33 8.59
CA GLY A 155 2.32 14.24 9.29
C GLY A 155 3.11 15.08 8.32
N GLU A 156 3.83 16.07 8.84
CA GLU A 156 4.70 16.94 8.05
C GLU A 156 5.92 16.17 7.52
N LYS A 157 6.55 16.71 6.46
CA LYS A 157 7.82 16.20 5.95
C LYS A 157 8.90 16.30 7.04
N GLN A 158 9.51 15.19 7.34
CA GLN A 158 10.54 15.04 8.37
C GLN A 158 11.91 14.98 7.72
N ASN A 159 12.90 15.54 8.42
CA ASN A 159 14.30 15.38 8.07
C ASN A 159 15.00 14.61 9.19
N TYR A 160 15.63 13.51 8.85
CA TYR A 160 16.39 12.69 9.77
C TYR A 160 17.78 12.41 9.20
N HIS A 161 18.81 12.99 9.82
CA HIS A 161 20.19 12.91 9.33
C HIS A 161 20.35 13.24 7.84
N GLY A 162 19.73 14.35 7.39
CA GLY A 162 19.81 14.78 6.01
C GLY A 162 18.94 13.98 5.01
N LEU A 163 18.20 12.97 5.48
CA LEU A 163 17.21 12.23 4.71
C LEU A 163 15.80 12.72 5.03
N CYS A 164 15.09 13.20 4.02
CA CYS A 164 13.73 13.69 4.14
C CYS A 164 12.71 12.60 3.76
N SER A 165 11.62 12.54 4.51
CA SER A 165 10.49 11.67 4.20
C SER A 165 9.18 12.23 4.71
N THR A 166 8.07 11.83 4.09
CA THR A 166 6.71 12.20 4.48
C THR A 166 6.01 10.96 5.03
N PRO A 167 5.56 10.98 6.31
CA PRO A 167 4.84 9.86 6.89
C PRO A 167 3.46 9.72 6.24
N MET A 168 3.17 8.52 5.77
CA MET A 168 1.88 8.19 5.16
C MET A 168 1.30 6.92 5.78
N ARG A 169 -0.03 6.82 5.78
CA ARG A 169 -0.78 5.69 6.33
C ARG A 169 -1.93 5.31 5.41
N ARG A 170 -2.18 4.01 5.34
CA ARG A 170 -3.36 3.44 4.72
C ARG A 170 -4.08 2.54 5.72
N TYR A 171 -5.39 2.68 5.81
CA TYR A 171 -6.24 1.67 6.44
C TYR A 171 -6.74 0.70 5.37
N HIS A 172 -6.57 -0.59 5.62
CA HIS A 172 -7.05 -1.62 4.72
C HIS A 172 -8.52 -1.91 5.02
N ALA A 173 -9.29 -2.21 3.97
CA ALA A 173 -10.64 -2.68 4.13
C ALA A 173 -10.63 -4.00 4.91
N VAL A 174 -11.16 -4.02 6.11
CA VAL A 174 -11.36 -5.24 6.87
C VAL A 174 -12.74 -5.78 6.49
N TYR A 175 -12.76 -6.86 5.71
CA TYR A 175 -13.97 -7.63 5.49
C TYR A 175 -14.06 -8.74 6.54
N VAL A 176 -14.88 -8.54 7.56
CA VAL A 176 -15.27 -9.61 8.48
C VAL A 176 -16.65 -10.08 8.08
N GLN A 177 -16.71 -11.21 7.39
CA GLN A 177 -17.99 -11.84 7.06
C GLN A 177 -18.35 -12.83 8.17
N LYS A 178 -19.28 -12.45 9.05
CA LYS A 178 -20.04 -13.36 9.88
C LYS A 178 -21.44 -13.50 9.28
N GLN A 179 -22.10 -14.62 9.53
CA GLN A 179 -23.39 -15.02 8.91
C GLN A 179 -24.47 -13.93 8.78
N LYS A 180 -24.35 -12.80 9.48
CA LYS A 180 -25.35 -11.72 9.49
C LYS A 180 -24.80 -10.32 9.26
N TYR A 181 -23.47 -10.10 9.30
CA TYR A 181 -22.87 -8.75 9.21
C TYR A 181 -21.60 -8.76 8.36
N THR A 182 -21.44 -7.75 7.52
CA THR A 182 -20.20 -7.46 6.80
C THR A 182 -19.62 -6.16 7.36
N LEU A 183 -18.39 -6.23 7.90
CA LEU A 183 -17.62 -5.03 8.24
C LEU A 183 -16.73 -4.68 7.05
N ARG A 184 -16.80 -3.42 6.60
CA ARG A 184 -15.96 -2.87 5.53
C ARG A 184 -15.51 -1.47 5.90
N THR A 185 -14.50 -0.96 5.21
CA THR A 185 -14.12 0.45 5.34
C THR A 185 -15.23 1.36 4.83
N TRP A 186 -15.27 2.56 5.40
CA TRP A 186 -16.17 3.62 4.99
C TRP A 186 -15.97 3.98 3.52
N GLN A 187 -17.10 4.22 2.84
CA GLN A 187 -17.17 4.78 1.51
C GLN A 187 -17.94 6.10 1.57
N THR A 188 -17.76 6.97 0.57
CA THR A 188 -18.41 8.28 0.53
C THR A 188 -19.93 8.17 0.61
N GLU A 189 -20.48 7.09 0.03
CA GLU A 189 -21.92 6.80 0.01
C GLU A 189 -22.49 6.47 1.41
N ASP A 190 -21.63 6.05 2.34
CA ASP A 190 -22.05 5.74 3.73
C ASP A 190 -22.30 6.99 4.56
N ALA A 191 -21.86 8.17 4.11
CA ALA A 191 -21.93 9.40 4.87
C ALA A 191 -23.35 9.75 5.29
N HIS A 192 -24.34 9.55 4.41
CA HIS A 192 -25.75 9.84 4.73
C HIS A 192 -26.29 8.93 5.86
N SER A 193 -26.02 7.64 5.77
CA SER A 193 -26.40 6.65 6.79
C SER A 193 -25.71 6.92 8.13
N LEU A 194 -24.44 7.33 8.10
CA LEU A 194 -23.68 7.69 9.29
C LEU A 194 -24.29 8.88 10.00
N VAL A 195 -24.66 9.95 9.27
CA VAL A 195 -25.32 11.14 9.86
C VAL A 195 -26.65 10.77 10.52
N GLN A 196 -27.45 9.92 9.90
CA GLN A 196 -28.70 9.43 10.48
C GLN A 196 -28.47 8.65 11.77
N GLU A 197 -27.47 7.76 11.80
CA GLU A 197 -27.16 6.96 12.99
C GLU A 197 -26.50 7.78 14.10
N LEU A 198 -25.65 8.74 13.79
CA LEU A 198 -25.04 9.66 14.76
C LEU A 198 -26.10 10.54 15.46
N ASN A 199 -27.24 10.84 14.82
CA ASN A 199 -28.38 11.55 15.43
C ASN A 199 -29.26 10.61 16.25
N ASN A 200 -28.98 9.32 16.33
CA ASN A 200 -29.71 8.39 17.15
C ASN A 200 -29.36 8.60 18.63
N LYS A 201 -30.33 9.05 19.45
CA LYS A 201 -30.16 9.35 20.88
C LYS A 201 -29.59 8.16 21.70
N LYS A 202 -29.79 6.90 21.25
CA LYS A 202 -29.21 5.74 21.93
C LYS A 202 -27.72 5.64 21.67
N ILE A 203 -27.28 5.91 20.45
CA ILE A 203 -25.86 5.89 20.07
C ILE A 203 -25.13 7.07 20.72
N CYS A 204 -25.70 8.28 20.68
CA CYS A 204 -25.12 9.46 21.34
C CYS A 204 -24.88 9.23 22.84
N ARG A 205 -25.79 8.56 23.52
CA ARG A 205 -25.63 8.23 24.96
C ARG A 205 -24.54 7.20 25.23
N CYS A 206 -24.29 6.27 24.30
CA CYS A 206 -23.25 5.25 24.48
C CYS A 206 -21.83 5.81 24.30
N PHE A 207 -21.68 6.94 23.61
CA PHE A 207 -20.38 7.52 23.27
C PHE A 207 -20.16 8.94 23.79
N ASP A 208 -21.05 9.46 24.66
CA ASP A 208 -21.04 10.84 25.17
C ASP A 208 -20.90 11.90 24.05
N LEU A 209 -21.49 11.65 22.89
CA LEU A 209 -21.46 12.56 21.78
C LEU A 209 -22.57 13.58 21.86
N PRO A 210 -22.34 14.89 21.58
CA PRO A 210 -23.39 15.89 21.49
C PRO A 210 -24.33 15.54 20.32
N THR A 211 -25.63 15.69 20.52
CA THR A 211 -26.60 15.63 19.42
C THR A 211 -26.38 16.83 18.52
N LEU A 212 -26.17 16.59 17.22
CA LEU A 212 -26.11 17.66 16.23
C LEU A 212 -27.51 18.26 16.08
N ASP A 213 -27.68 19.50 16.52
CA ASP A 213 -28.90 20.27 16.23
C ASP A 213 -29.02 20.50 14.73
N LYS A 214 -30.26 20.43 14.23
CA LYS A 214 -30.59 20.54 12.79
C LYS A 214 -30.39 21.95 12.27
#